data_a067ecf6712f582dc215e10acc58401f
#
_entry.id   a067ecf6712f582dc215e10acc58401f
#
_cell.length_a   1.000
_cell.length_b   1.000
_cell.length_c   1.000
_cell.angle_alpha   90.00
_cell.angle_beta   90.00
_cell.angle_gamma   90.00
#
_symmetry.space_group_name_H-M   'P 1'
#
loop_
_entity.id
_entity.type
_entity.pdbx_description
1 polymer ?
#
loop_
_entity_poly.entity_id
_entity_poly.type
_entity_poly.pdbx_seq_one_letter_code
_entity_poly.pdbx_strand_id
1 'polypeptide(L)'
;MLNIIPKPYKAEELPGKADARGGFNFAPCSWDRDTARFLKNISPSGGARLAVAAEESSALGKEEYCLDISESGVKITASSGAGYAYALESLRQLYSAGGGLLPCVKIKDKPRFAWRGFMLDVGRYYMPVDEVKRFIDFMVMHKLNVFHFHLTEDQGWRLEIKKYPLLTEKGSRRSHTNFNCRPHGGFYTQEEIKDIVEYCHERHVIVVPEIDMPGHMQAAIHCYPELSCFDRKLPVATHWGVKHDILCAGKDSTLQFVKGVLDEVVELFPDGYVHLGGDEAPKMRWQLCPHCQKKIKELGLKDENQLQAHFIGEVKDYLKEKGVQAITWNEDEISGKAPADVTWTVWNVLEKDLNKMYAEMERGRKLINSSSVPNYLDLTYNKNPLKDVYSQPVDICKKHEKMLGAEASLWTEQTPTIKRAHFMTFPRLGAFAEAVWSDDMSRNYDEFLARIPAYEKLLKSAGAVKTASVKRANPGKIFGAFEQLWFNKVQLCWHGLHNLIDDAKVKSKYGKKK
;
A
#
# COMPACT_ATOMS: atom_id res chain seq x y z
N MET A 1 0.90 -31.96 -0.18
CA MET A 1 0.78 -30.52 -0.53
C MET A 1 0.93 -29.69 0.73
N LEU A 2 1.84 -28.73 0.74
CA LEU A 2 2.16 -27.91 1.89
C LEU A 2 1.19 -26.74 2.06
N ASN A 3 0.71 -26.52 3.28
CA ASN A 3 -0.16 -25.39 3.61
C ASN A 3 0.65 -24.11 3.90
N ILE A 4 1.31 -23.58 2.86
CA ILE A 4 2.08 -22.34 2.91
C ILE A 4 1.56 -21.38 1.84
N ILE A 5 1.25 -20.15 2.21
CA ILE A 5 0.91 -19.03 1.34
C ILE A 5 1.81 -17.84 1.71
N PRO A 6 2.60 -17.30 0.77
CA PRO A 6 2.74 -17.71 -0.63
C PRO A 6 3.47 -19.04 -0.80
N LYS A 7 3.18 -19.72 -1.93
CA LYS A 7 3.79 -21.02 -2.29
C LYS A 7 5.31 -20.87 -2.43
N PRO A 8 6.10 -21.74 -1.76
CA PRO A 8 7.57 -21.72 -1.87
C PRO A 8 8.08 -22.00 -3.28
N TYR A 9 9.25 -21.45 -3.61
CA TYR A 9 9.92 -21.66 -4.90
C TYR A 9 10.19 -23.15 -5.18
N LYS A 10 10.72 -23.89 -4.21
CA LYS A 10 10.90 -25.35 -4.28
C LYS A 10 10.60 -25.98 -2.94
N ALA A 11 9.92 -27.13 -2.96
CA ALA A 11 9.67 -27.94 -1.78
C ALA A 11 9.67 -29.43 -2.14
N GLU A 12 10.34 -30.23 -1.33
CA GLU A 12 10.40 -31.68 -1.42
C GLU A 12 9.84 -32.27 -0.13
N GLU A 13 8.64 -32.87 -0.20
CA GLU A 13 8.05 -33.55 0.94
C GLU A 13 8.77 -34.91 1.15
N LEU A 14 9.16 -35.17 2.40
CA LEU A 14 9.86 -36.40 2.81
C LEU A 14 8.94 -37.27 3.66
N PRO A 15 9.20 -38.58 3.77
CA PRO A 15 8.49 -39.45 4.71
C PRO A 15 8.68 -39.00 6.16
N GLY A 16 7.65 -39.19 6.99
CA GLY A 16 7.70 -38.89 8.41
C GLY A 16 7.07 -37.54 8.80
N LYS A 17 7.00 -37.33 10.10
CA LYS A 17 6.49 -36.09 10.73
C LYS A 17 7.31 -35.73 11.95
N ALA A 18 7.61 -34.45 12.12
CA ALA A 18 8.22 -33.91 13.33
C ALA A 18 7.13 -33.49 14.32
N ASP A 19 7.28 -33.85 15.58
CA ASP A 19 6.37 -33.46 16.64
C ASP A 19 6.84 -32.16 17.32
N ALA A 20 6.20 -31.07 17.01
CA ALA A 20 6.41 -29.75 17.61
C ALA A 20 5.27 -29.30 18.54
N ARG A 21 4.38 -30.21 19.00
CA ARG A 21 3.28 -29.86 19.90
C ARG A 21 3.77 -29.25 21.22
N GLY A 22 4.97 -29.65 21.69
CA GLY A 22 5.65 -29.02 22.81
C GLY A 22 6.27 -27.65 22.54
N GLY A 23 6.13 -27.15 21.33
CA GLY A 23 6.79 -25.92 20.85
C GLY A 23 8.21 -26.18 20.34
N PHE A 24 9.03 -25.14 20.34
CA PHE A 24 10.36 -25.16 19.76
C PHE A 24 11.44 -24.80 20.77
N ASN A 25 12.63 -25.37 20.59
CA ASN A 25 13.83 -25.02 21.34
C ASN A 25 14.89 -24.54 20.35
N PHE A 26 15.09 -23.23 20.28
CA PHE A 26 16.04 -22.60 19.38
C PHE A 26 17.44 -22.59 19.97
N ALA A 27 18.42 -22.97 19.17
CA ALA A 27 19.81 -22.65 19.46
C ALA A 27 20.03 -21.15 19.32
N PRO A 28 20.90 -20.51 20.13
CA PRO A 28 21.24 -19.09 19.99
C PRO A 28 21.71 -18.76 18.56
N CYS A 29 21.24 -17.64 18.02
CA CYS A 29 21.60 -17.19 16.68
C CYS A 29 21.63 -15.67 16.61
N SER A 30 22.10 -15.12 15.51
CA SER A 30 22.19 -13.66 15.28
C SER A 30 20.81 -12.99 15.15
N TRP A 31 19.71 -13.75 15.08
CA TRP A 31 18.34 -13.25 14.82
C TRP A 31 17.36 -13.53 15.97
N ASP A 32 17.81 -13.31 17.20
CA ASP A 32 17.03 -13.62 18.42
C ASP A 32 15.72 -12.83 18.50
N ARG A 33 15.67 -11.59 17.95
CA ARG A 33 14.43 -10.80 17.91
C ARG A 33 13.34 -11.47 17.08
N ASP A 34 13.70 -11.99 15.88
CA ASP A 34 12.77 -12.72 15.00
C ASP A 34 12.30 -14.01 15.67
N THR A 35 13.22 -14.73 16.32
CA THR A 35 12.92 -15.93 17.10
C THR A 35 11.92 -15.61 18.24
N ALA A 36 12.16 -14.55 19.01
CA ALA A 36 11.28 -14.14 20.09
C ALA A 36 9.87 -13.78 19.59
N ARG A 37 9.79 -13.08 18.45
CA ARG A 37 8.50 -12.76 17.81
C ARG A 37 7.77 -14.02 17.33
N PHE A 38 8.47 -14.95 16.69
CA PHE A 38 7.90 -16.24 16.28
C PHE A 38 7.33 -17.00 17.46
N LEU A 39 8.08 -17.13 18.58
CA LEU A 39 7.65 -17.87 19.76
C LEU A 39 6.39 -17.28 20.41
N LYS A 40 6.19 -15.96 20.37
CA LYS A 40 4.94 -15.32 20.85
C LYS A 40 3.71 -15.74 20.03
N ASN A 41 3.88 -16.16 18.79
CA ASN A 41 2.82 -16.56 17.87
C ASN A 41 2.58 -18.08 17.85
N ILE A 42 3.27 -18.84 18.69
CA ILE A 42 3.13 -20.30 18.81
C ILE A 42 2.40 -20.62 20.11
N SER A 43 1.42 -21.52 20.04
CA SER A 43 0.66 -22.01 21.21
C SER A 43 0.92 -23.49 21.41
N PRO A 44 1.92 -23.87 22.22
CA PRO A 44 2.23 -25.28 22.49
C PRO A 44 1.08 -25.97 23.21
N SER A 45 0.79 -27.22 22.85
CA SER A 45 -0.26 -28.04 23.49
C SER A 45 0.28 -29.10 24.44
N GLY A 46 1.63 -29.17 24.61
CA GLY A 46 2.34 -30.09 25.49
C GLY A 46 3.23 -31.08 24.73
N GLY A 47 4.20 -31.67 25.43
CA GLY A 47 5.20 -32.57 24.88
C GLY A 47 6.62 -32.00 24.88
N ALA A 48 7.56 -32.74 24.30
CA ALA A 48 8.94 -32.30 24.12
C ALA A 48 9.02 -31.15 23.10
N ARG A 49 9.96 -30.22 23.31
CA ARG A 49 10.24 -29.16 22.35
C ARG A 49 11.11 -29.67 21.20
N LEU A 50 10.72 -29.36 19.97
CA LEU A 50 11.49 -29.68 18.79
C LEU A 50 12.69 -28.73 18.65
N ALA A 51 13.89 -29.29 18.45
CA ALA A 51 15.11 -28.50 18.29
C ALA A 51 15.08 -27.70 16.97
N VAL A 52 15.54 -26.45 17.01
CA VAL A 52 15.71 -25.59 15.83
C VAL A 52 17.13 -25.05 15.80
N ALA A 53 17.85 -25.28 14.72
CA ALA A 53 19.16 -24.70 14.45
C ALA A 53 19.05 -23.65 13.34
N ALA A 54 19.73 -22.52 13.50
CA ALA A 54 19.89 -21.50 12.49
C ALA A 54 21.33 -21.44 12.00
N GLU A 55 21.53 -21.32 10.70
CA GLU A 55 22.83 -21.24 10.05
C GLU A 55 22.86 -20.03 9.11
N GLU A 56 23.92 -19.23 9.21
CA GLU A 56 24.16 -18.12 8.29
C GLU A 56 24.92 -18.59 7.06
N SER A 57 24.49 -18.20 5.86
CA SER A 57 25.12 -18.54 4.60
C SER A 57 25.08 -17.41 3.60
N SER A 58 26.25 -16.85 3.29
CA SER A 58 26.41 -15.81 2.27
C SER A 58 26.15 -16.28 0.83
N ALA A 59 25.97 -17.59 0.62
CA ALA A 59 25.61 -18.14 -0.69
C ALA A 59 24.13 -17.90 -1.07
N LEU A 60 23.29 -17.50 -0.11
CA LEU A 60 21.88 -17.18 -0.32
C LEU A 60 21.67 -15.67 -0.57
N GLY A 61 20.64 -15.33 -1.34
CA GLY A 61 20.19 -13.94 -1.48
C GLY A 61 19.63 -13.38 -0.16
N LYS A 62 19.59 -12.05 -0.03
CA LYS A 62 19.16 -11.36 1.20
C LYS A 62 17.80 -11.82 1.75
N GLU A 63 16.87 -12.18 0.88
CA GLU A 63 15.53 -12.65 1.25
C GLU A 63 15.29 -14.14 0.94
N GLU A 64 16.37 -14.86 0.59
CA GLU A 64 16.35 -16.30 0.31
C GLU A 64 16.59 -17.09 1.59
N TYR A 65 15.97 -18.25 1.71
CA TYR A 65 16.17 -19.17 2.83
C TYR A 65 16.03 -20.63 2.40
N CYS A 66 16.63 -21.53 3.21
CA CYS A 66 16.31 -22.94 3.24
C CYS A 66 15.67 -23.30 4.58
N LEU A 67 14.66 -24.18 4.55
CA LEU A 67 13.99 -24.70 5.74
C LEU A 67 13.90 -26.22 5.60
N ASP A 68 14.69 -26.93 6.39
CA ASP A 68 14.72 -28.38 6.43
C ASP A 68 14.06 -28.87 7.72
N ILE A 69 12.99 -29.66 7.60
CA ILE A 69 12.27 -30.27 8.72
C ILE A 69 12.44 -31.79 8.64
N SER A 70 12.96 -32.37 9.72
CA SER A 70 13.11 -33.82 9.92
C SER A 70 12.44 -34.23 11.23
N GLU A 71 12.25 -35.52 11.47
CA GLU A 71 11.68 -36.02 12.74
C GLU A 71 12.51 -35.56 13.96
N SER A 72 13.83 -35.34 13.80
CA SER A 72 14.75 -34.97 14.87
C SER A 72 14.87 -33.46 15.11
N GLY A 73 14.40 -32.61 14.18
CA GLY A 73 14.54 -31.16 14.33
C GLY A 73 14.33 -30.36 13.05
N VAL A 74 14.50 -29.06 13.19
CA VAL A 74 14.38 -28.06 12.14
C VAL A 74 15.73 -27.39 11.93
N LYS A 75 16.15 -27.23 10.67
CA LYS A 75 17.30 -26.40 10.29
C LYS A 75 16.83 -25.27 9.39
N ILE A 76 17.21 -24.03 9.72
CA ILE A 76 16.96 -22.85 8.91
C ILE A 76 18.31 -22.30 8.46
N THR A 77 18.48 -22.08 7.14
CA THR A 77 19.67 -21.45 6.57
C THR A 77 19.23 -20.16 5.87
N ALA A 78 19.84 -19.02 6.19
CA ALA A 78 19.58 -17.72 5.59
C ALA A 78 20.85 -16.87 5.53
N SER A 79 20.85 -15.79 4.72
CA SER A 79 21.97 -14.84 4.69
C SER A 79 21.68 -13.57 5.51
N SER A 80 20.43 -13.37 5.95
CA SER A 80 19.98 -12.18 6.67
C SER A 80 18.79 -12.46 7.57
N GLY A 81 18.48 -11.51 8.47
CA GLY A 81 17.28 -11.56 9.29
C GLY A 81 15.98 -11.63 8.49
N ALA A 82 15.90 -11.00 7.31
CA ALA A 82 14.71 -11.06 6.45
C ALA A 82 14.46 -12.48 5.93
N GLY A 83 15.48 -13.15 5.38
CA GLY A 83 15.36 -14.54 4.93
C GLY A 83 14.99 -15.47 6.09
N TYR A 84 15.61 -15.28 7.26
CA TYR A 84 15.31 -16.05 8.45
C TYR A 84 13.85 -15.83 8.91
N ALA A 85 13.38 -14.59 8.97
CA ALA A 85 12.00 -14.26 9.33
C ALA A 85 10.98 -14.93 8.39
N TYR A 86 11.26 -14.96 7.08
CA TYR A 86 10.37 -15.63 6.11
C TYR A 86 10.37 -17.15 6.27
N ALA A 87 11.51 -17.75 6.66
CA ALA A 87 11.55 -19.17 7.04
C ALA A 87 10.67 -19.45 8.26
N LEU A 88 10.76 -18.59 9.28
CA LEU A 88 9.92 -18.70 10.48
C LEU A 88 8.42 -18.56 10.15
N GLU A 89 8.04 -17.65 9.25
CA GLU A 89 6.64 -17.53 8.82
C GLU A 89 6.15 -18.79 8.09
N SER A 90 7.00 -19.43 7.27
CA SER A 90 6.67 -20.72 6.65
C SER A 90 6.53 -21.83 7.68
N LEU A 91 7.42 -21.88 8.66
CA LEU A 91 7.35 -22.83 9.78
C LEU A 91 6.07 -22.62 10.61
N ARG A 92 5.69 -21.35 10.89
CA ARG A 92 4.45 -20.99 11.61
C ARG A 92 3.20 -21.47 10.88
N GLN A 93 3.16 -21.31 9.56
CA GLN A 93 2.04 -21.78 8.73
C GLN A 93 1.91 -23.30 8.78
N LEU A 94 3.01 -24.03 8.65
CA LEU A 94 3.02 -25.51 8.76
C LEU A 94 2.60 -25.96 10.18
N TYR A 95 3.10 -25.30 11.22
CA TYR A 95 2.74 -25.57 12.60
C TYR A 95 1.24 -25.38 12.85
N SER A 96 0.69 -24.25 12.40
CA SER A 96 -0.75 -23.93 12.56
C SER A 96 -1.64 -24.92 11.79
N ALA A 97 -1.27 -25.26 10.56
CA ALA A 97 -2.02 -26.18 9.71
C ALA A 97 -2.04 -27.61 10.28
N GLY A 98 -0.91 -28.09 10.79
CA GLY A 98 -0.73 -29.43 11.33
C GLY A 98 -1.08 -29.58 12.82
N GLY A 99 -1.45 -28.47 13.51
CA GLY A 99 -1.67 -28.51 14.95
C GLY A 99 -0.43 -28.95 15.75
N GLY A 100 0.75 -28.54 15.30
CA GLY A 100 2.04 -28.88 15.89
C GLY A 100 2.70 -30.16 15.33
N LEU A 101 2.04 -30.89 14.44
CA LEU A 101 2.65 -31.99 13.68
C LEU A 101 3.11 -31.48 12.32
N LEU A 102 4.41 -31.37 12.13
CA LEU A 102 5.02 -30.81 10.91
C LEU A 102 5.33 -31.94 9.91
N PRO A 103 5.07 -31.77 8.60
CA PRO A 103 5.60 -32.70 7.61
C PRO A 103 7.13 -32.60 7.56
N CYS A 104 7.83 -33.71 7.37
CA CYS A 104 9.23 -33.68 7.01
C CYS A 104 9.37 -33.15 5.58
N VAL A 105 10.19 -32.10 5.40
CA VAL A 105 10.26 -31.36 4.13
C VAL A 105 11.58 -30.61 4.00
N LYS A 106 12.05 -30.48 2.76
CA LYS A 106 13.11 -29.55 2.39
C LYS A 106 12.52 -28.44 1.54
N ILE A 107 12.64 -27.21 2.00
CA ILE A 107 12.17 -26.01 1.30
C ILE A 107 13.39 -25.15 0.95
N LYS A 108 13.47 -24.74 -0.32
CA LYS A 108 14.31 -23.63 -0.76
C LYS A 108 13.39 -22.56 -1.34
N ASP A 109 13.45 -21.33 -0.80
CA ASP A 109 12.50 -20.29 -1.11
C ASP A 109 13.15 -18.93 -1.26
N LYS A 110 12.59 -18.13 -2.17
CA LYS A 110 13.04 -16.77 -2.46
C LYS A 110 11.93 -15.98 -3.15
N PRO A 111 11.88 -14.64 -3.00
CA PRO A 111 10.92 -13.82 -3.71
C PRO A 111 11.25 -13.74 -5.21
N ARG A 112 10.19 -13.63 -6.02
CA ARG A 112 10.29 -13.31 -7.45
C ARG A 112 10.57 -11.84 -7.68
N PHE A 113 9.93 -10.94 -6.91
CA PHE A 113 10.08 -9.50 -7.02
C PHE A 113 10.64 -8.89 -5.72
N ALA A 114 11.47 -7.85 -5.88
CA ALA A 114 12.05 -7.11 -4.76
C ALA A 114 11.03 -6.21 -4.04
N TRP A 115 10.07 -5.62 -4.79
CA TRP A 115 9.00 -4.80 -4.24
C TRP A 115 7.71 -5.60 -4.11
N ARG A 116 7.25 -5.79 -2.89
CA ARG A 116 6.02 -6.52 -2.57
C ARG A 116 5.25 -5.67 -1.58
N GLY A 117 4.50 -4.68 -2.15
CA GLY A 117 3.88 -3.61 -1.40
C GLY A 117 2.46 -3.91 -0.94
N PHE A 118 2.09 -3.25 0.14
CA PHE A 118 0.70 -3.09 0.55
C PHE A 118 0.46 -1.64 0.96
N MET A 119 -0.48 -0.97 0.28
CA MET A 119 -0.90 0.37 0.60
C MET A 119 -2.14 0.37 1.49
N LEU A 120 -2.11 1.17 2.55
CA LEU A 120 -3.24 1.39 3.46
C LEU A 120 -3.60 2.88 3.48
N ASP A 121 -4.81 3.19 3.01
CA ASP A 121 -5.41 4.51 3.11
C ASP A 121 -5.99 4.73 4.51
N VAL A 122 -5.41 5.65 5.26
CA VAL A 122 -5.91 6.13 6.55
C VAL A 122 -6.48 7.56 6.47
N GLY A 123 -6.33 8.20 5.33
CA GLY A 123 -6.84 9.55 5.05
C GLY A 123 -8.37 9.58 5.03
N ARG A 124 -9.02 8.68 4.27
CA ARG A 124 -10.48 8.60 4.19
C ARG A 124 -11.09 8.08 5.49
N TYR A 125 -10.54 7.00 6.06
CA TYR A 125 -10.95 6.52 7.37
C TYR A 125 -9.73 6.21 8.23
N TYR A 126 -9.57 7.00 9.29
CA TYR A 126 -8.51 6.81 10.28
C TYR A 126 -8.59 5.42 10.90
N MET A 127 -7.45 4.77 11.03
CA MET A 127 -7.29 3.50 11.74
C MET A 127 -6.40 3.69 12.96
N PRO A 128 -6.76 3.16 14.14
CA PRO A 128 -5.90 3.20 15.32
C PRO A 128 -4.55 2.50 15.09
N VAL A 129 -3.52 2.92 15.82
CA VAL A 129 -2.15 2.39 15.73
C VAL A 129 -2.12 0.85 15.81
N ASP A 130 -2.88 0.25 16.72
CA ASP A 130 -2.93 -1.20 16.88
C ASP A 130 -3.47 -1.93 15.63
N GLU A 131 -4.40 -1.29 14.90
CA GLU A 131 -4.92 -1.86 13.66
C GLU A 131 -3.94 -1.69 12.49
N VAL A 132 -3.21 -0.57 12.44
CA VAL A 132 -2.10 -0.39 11.49
C VAL A 132 -1.04 -1.47 11.72
N LYS A 133 -0.62 -1.67 12.97
CA LYS A 133 0.33 -2.74 13.35
C LYS A 133 -0.19 -4.13 13.01
N ARG A 134 -1.49 -4.37 13.12
CA ARG A 134 -2.11 -5.64 12.71
C ARG A 134 -2.03 -5.86 11.20
N PHE A 135 -2.23 -4.82 10.38
CA PHE A 135 -2.01 -4.92 8.94
C PHE A 135 -0.54 -5.19 8.60
N ILE A 136 0.41 -4.59 9.33
CA ILE A 136 1.84 -4.90 9.19
C ILE A 136 2.11 -6.38 9.53
N ASP A 137 1.52 -6.93 10.59
CA ASP A 137 1.64 -8.36 10.92
C ASP A 137 1.04 -9.25 9.80
N PHE A 138 -0.06 -8.84 9.19
CA PHE A 138 -0.58 -9.54 8.00
C PHE A 138 0.39 -9.46 6.82
N MET A 139 1.02 -8.31 6.58
CA MET A 139 2.04 -8.18 5.52
C MET A 139 3.19 -9.17 5.74
N VAL A 140 3.73 -9.23 6.96
CA VAL A 140 4.82 -10.14 7.33
C VAL A 140 4.44 -11.59 7.11
N MET A 141 3.24 -11.99 7.53
CA MET A 141 2.71 -13.34 7.31
C MET A 141 2.67 -13.72 5.82
N HIS A 142 2.51 -12.74 4.95
CA HIS A 142 2.48 -12.89 3.49
C HIS A 142 3.83 -12.60 2.82
N LYS A 143 4.89 -12.37 3.58
CA LYS A 143 6.24 -12.03 3.08
C LYS A 143 6.27 -10.76 2.22
N LEU A 144 5.35 -9.82 2.48
CA LEU A 144 5.37 -8.47 1.91
C LEU A 144 6.38 -7.62 2.68
N ASN A 145 7.08 -6.71 1.97
CA ASN A 145 8.21 -5.98 2.54
C ASN A 145 8.16 -4.46 2.39
N VAL A 146 7.09 -3.92 1.80
CA VAL A 146 6.90 -2.48 1.65
C VAL A 146 5.52 -2.08 2.15
N PHE A 147 5.47 -1.25 3.19
CA PHE A 147 4.25 -0.63 3.69
C PHE A 147 4.11 0.77 3.10
N HIS A 148 3.20 0.95 2.16
CA HIS A 148 2.85 2.26 1.63
C HIS A 148 1.76 2.87 2.50
N PHE A 149 2.10 3.96 3.21
CA PHE A 149 1.25 4.59 4.21
C PHE A 149 0.65 5.87 3.66
N HIS A 150 -0.59 5.79 3.15
CA HIS A 150 -1.31 6.91 2.58
C HIS A 150 -1.94 7.76 3.68
N LEU A 151 -1.27 8.88 4.02
CA LEU A 151 -1.49 9.65 5.25
C LEU A 151 -2.38 10.89 5.07
N THR A 152 -2.56 11.37 3.84
CA THR A 152 -3.21 12.67 3.61
C THR A 152 -4.25 12.61 2.51
N GLU A 153 -5.41 13.23 2.79
CA GLU A 153 -6.56 13.23 1.89
C GLU A 153 -7.45 14.45 2.06
N ASP A 154 -8.36 14.66 1.12
CA ASP A 154 -9.41 15.69 1.22
C ASP A 154 -10.27 15.53 2.47
N GLN A 155 -10.45 14.29 2.95
CA GLN A 155 -11.30 13.92 4.08
C GLN A 155 -10.55 13.89 5.40
N GLY A 156 -9.23 14.04 5.40
CA GLY A 156 -8.47 14.13 6.63
C GLY A 156 -6.96 14.05 6.44
N TRP A 157 -6.29 14.87 7.20
CA TRP A 157 -4.84 14.87 7.36
C TRP A 157 -4.46 14.05 8.60
N ARG A 158 -3.57 13.05 8.48
CA ARG A 158 -3.34 12.08 9.56
C ARG A 158 -1.97 12.15 10.23
N LEU A 159 -1.05 12.96 9.74
CA LEU A 159 0.30 13.07 10.25
C LEU A 159 0.50 14.37 11.02
N GLU A 160 0.97 14.31 12.26
CA GLU A 160 1.37 15.50 13.00
C GLU A 160 2.57 16.17 12.33
N ILE A 161 2.42 17.45 12.00
CA ILE A 161 3.48 18.35 11.51
C ILE A 161 3.58 19.50 12.48
N LYS A 162 4.63 19.54 13.29
CA LYS A 162 4.80 20.53 14.37
C LYS A 162 4.85 21.96 13.84
N LYS A 163 5.44 22.14 12.66
CA LYS A 163 5.47 23.44 11.98
C LYS A 163 4.10 23.92 11.54
N TYR A 164 3.16 23.00 11.30
CA TYR A 164 1.80 23.30 10.82
C TYR A 164 0.72 22.60 11.66
N PRO A 165 0.55 23.01 12.95
CA PRO A 165 -0.28 22.28 13.91
C PRO A 165 -1.76 22.21 13.53
N LEU A 166 -2.29 23.19 12.77
CA LEU A 166 -3.69 23.17 12.33
C LEU A 166 -4.02 21.95 11.46
N LEU A 167 -3.02 21.35 10.79
CA LEU A 167 -3.23 20.14 9.97
C LEU A 167 -3.85 19.01 10.77
N THR A 168 -3.44 18.82 12.02
CA THR A 168 -4.01 17.80 12.91
C THR A 168 -5.09 18.33 13.83
N GLU A 169 -4.98 19.58 14.32
CA GLU A 169 -5.99 20.18 15.17
C GLU A 169 -7.37 20.32 14.47
N LYS A 170 -7.36 20.70 13.19
CA LYS A 170 -8.56 20.94 12.37
C LYS A 170 -8.69 19.99 11.20
N GLY A 171 -7.60 19.80 10.43
CA GLY A 171 -7.59 19.01 9.21
C GLY A 171 -7.80 17.52 9.43
N SER A 172 -7.56 17.00 10.65
CA SER A 172 -7.77 15.59 10.97
C SER A 172 -9.23 15.19 11.19
N ARG A 173 -10.16 16.15 11.24
CA ARG A 173 -11.57 15.92 11.65
C ARG A 173 -12.55 16.46 10.64
N ARG A 174 -13.63 15.71 10.39
CA ARG A 174 -14.77 16.13 9.60
C ARG A 174 -16.10 15.92 10.33
N SER A 175 -17.11 16.70 9.98
CA SER A 175 -18.40 16.73 10.70
C SER A 175 -19.24 15.46 10.54
N HIS A 176 -19.14 14.78 9.41
CA HIS A 176 -19.85 13.54 9.09
C HIS A 176 -19.14 12.76 7.98
N THR A 177 -19.64 11.58 7.66
CA THR A 177 -19.12 10.72 6.57
C THR A 177 -20.26 10.35 5.63
N ASN A 178 -19.93 9.77 4.47
CA ASN A 178 -20.94 9.24 3.52
C ASN A 178 -21.85 8.17 4.14
N PHE A 179 -21.37 7.47 5.18
CA PHE A 179 -22.04 6.31 5.73
C PHE A 179 -22.86 6.61 6.99
N ASN A 180 -22.59 7.74 7.64
CA ASN A 180 -23.33 8.15 8.83
C ASN A 180 -23.20 9.67 9.06
N CYS A 181 -24.12 10.23 9.84
CA CYS A 181 -24.12 11.63 10.22
C CYS A 181 -23.27 11.92 11.46
N ARG A 182 -22.28 11.08 11.78
CA ARG A 182 -21.40 11.26 12.94
C ARG A 182 -20.05 11.81 12.52
N PRO A 183 -19.42 12.65 13.37
CA PRO A 183 -18.06 13.10 13.15
C PRO A 183 -17.10 11.92 13.02
N HIS A 184 -16.08 12.08 12.16
CA HIS A 184 -14.98 11.15 12.03
C HIS A 184 -13.66 11.91 12.05
N GLY A 185 -12.64 11.33 12.68
CA GLY A 185 -11.31 11.93 12.74
C GLY A 185 -10.34 11.10 13.55
N GLY A 186 -9.11 11.56 13.57
CA GLY A 186 -7.96 10.98 14.23
C GLY A 186 -6.70 11.35 13.47
N PHE A 187 -5.56 11.27 14.11
CA PHE A 187 -4.24 11.49 13.52
C PHE A 187 -3.22 10.70 14.32
N TYR A 188 -2.03 10.59 13.79
CA TYR A 188 -0.87 9.98 14.46
C TYR A 188 0.07 11.10 14.91
N THR A 189 0.48 11.06 16.17
CA THR A 189 1.59 11.88 16.67
C THR A 189 2.90 11.40 16.06
N GLN A 190 3.92 12.25 16.09
CA GLN A 190 5.25 11.85 15.57
C GLN A 190 5.83 10.66 16.36
N GLU A 191 5.52 10.55 17.64
CA GLU A 191 5.91 9.42 18.48
C GLU A 191 5.20 8.12 18.04
N GLU A 192 3.90 8.18 17.73
CA GLU A 192 3.16 7.03 17.19
C GLU A 192 3.67 6.62 15.81
N ILE A 193 4.07 7.57 14.97
CA ILE A 193 4.70 7.27 13.67
C ILE A 193 6.05 6.57 13.87
N LYS A 194 6.90 7.06 14.76
CA LYS A 194 8.19 6.41 15.07
C LYS A 194 8.00 4.99 15.59
N ASP A 195 6.99 4.78 16.44
CA ASP A 195 6.62 3.45 16.94
C ASP A 195 6.12 2.52 15.82
N ILE A 196 5.36 3.03 14.83
CA ILE A 196 4.94 2.26 13.65
C ILE A 196 6.14 1.92 12.76
N VAL A 197 7.03 2.88 12.50
CA VAL A 197 8.24 2.69 11.68
C VAL A 197 9.17 1.66 12.31
N GLU A 198 9.46 1.78 13.60
CA GLU A 198 10.27 0.79 14.34
C GLU A 198 9.62 -0.59 14.30
N TYR A 199 8.29 -0.66 14.47
CA TYR A 199 7.53 -1.90 14.37
C TYR A 199 7.66 -2.57 13.00
N CYS A 200 7.72 -1.77 11.91
CA CYS A 200 8.00 -2.25 10.56
C CYS A 200 9.44 -2.75 10.42
N HIS A 201 10.43 -1.97 10.88
CA HIS A 201 11.85 -2.31 10.77
C HIS A 201 12.19 -3.59 11.52
N GLU A 202 11.64 -3.79 12.72
CA GLU A 202 11.76 -5.06 13.46
C GLU A 202 11.22 -6.27 12.69
N ARG A 203 10.43 -6.04 11.62
CA ARG A 203 9.79 -7.05 10.77
C ARG A 203 10.31 -7.08 9.35
N HIS A 204 11.42 -6.38 9.10
CA HIS A 204 12.04 -6.26 7.77
C HIS A 204 11.10 -5.65 6.71
N VAL A 205 10.21 -4.75 7.12
CA VAL A 205 9.31 -3.98 6.26
C VAL A 205 9.79 -2.54 6.22
N ILE A 206 9.97 -1.98 5.02
CA ILE A 206 10.23 -0.55 4.83
C ILE A 206 8.91 0.21 4.76
N VAL A 207 8.92 1.50 5.15
CA VAL A 207 7.73 2.36 5.13
C VAL A 207 7.89 3.45 4.09
N VAL A 208 6.92 3.57 3.20
CA VAL A 208 6.81 4.64 2.21
C VAL A 208 5.64 5.54 2.59
N PRO A 209 5.89 6.73 3.18
CA PRO A 209 4.82 7.68 3.45
C PRO A 209 4.32 8.31 2.16
N GLU A 210 3.01 8.53 2.04
CA GLU A 210 2.42 9.33 0.99
C GLU A 210 1.84 10.63 1.53
N ILE A 211 2.32 11.73 0.94
CA ILE A 211 1.77 13.08 1.08
C ILE A 211 1.29 13.48 -0.31
N ASP A 212 0.04 13.23 -0.59
CA ASP A 212 -0.53 13.43 -1.92
C ASP A 212 -0.64 14.91 -2.29
N MET A 213 -0.20 15.26 -3.51
CA MET A 213 -0.20 16.63 -4.03
C MET A 213 -0.11 16.67 -5.56
N PRO A 214 -0.66 17.68 -6.22
CA PRO A 214 -1.35 18.86 -5.69
C PRO A 214 -2.85 18.61 -5.43
N GLY A 215 -3.41 17.50 -5.88
CA GLY A 215 -4.74 17.01 -5.57
C GLY A 215 -4.85 16.53 -4.12
N HIS A 216 -6.03 16.07 -3.71
CA HIS A 216 -6.27 15.41 -2.42
C HIS A 216 -5.84 16.22 -1.17
N MET A 217 -5.80 17.56 -1.29
CA MET A 217 -5.28 18.50 -0.30
C MET A 217 -6.34 19.37 0.38
N GLN A 218 -7.63 19.07 0.23
CA GLN A 218 -8.68 19.94 0.78
C GLN A 218 -8.63 20.02 2.32
N ALA A 219 -8.19 18.99 3.03
CA ALA A 219 -7.99 19.06 4.48
C ALA A 219 -6.88 20.07 4.87
N ALA A 220 -5.78 20.12 4.10
CA ALA A 220 -4.73 21.12 4.29
C ALA A 220 -5.21 22.53 3.91
N ILE A 221 -5.93 22.67 2.80
CA ILE A 221 -6.52 23.95 2.35
C ILE A 221 -7.58 24.45 3.36
N HIS A 222 -8.32 23.55 4.02
CA HIS A 222 -9.21 23.96 5.13
C HIS A 222 -8.44 24.67 6.25
N CYS A 223 -7.25 24.18 6.57
CA CYS A 223 -6.41 24.73 7.64
C CYS A 223 -5.68 26.01 7.22
N TYR A 224 -5.25 26.06 5.97
CA TYR A 224 -4.43 27.11 5.35
C TYR A 224 -5.02 27.49 3.98
N PRO A 225 -6.09 28.31 3.94
CA PRO A 225 -6.80 28.63 2.69
C PRO A 225 -5.92 29.24 1.60
N GLU A 226 -4.84 29.94 2.00
CA GLU A 226 -3.84 30.56 1.13
C GLU A 226 -3.06 29.55 0.26
N LEU A 227 -3.11 28.26 0.58
CA LEU A 227 -2.52 27.20 -0.24
C LEU A 227 -3.29 26.99 -1.55
N SER A 228 -4.57 27.37 -1.60
CA SER A 228 -5.40 27.27 -2.80
C SER A 228 -5.28 28.50 -3.72
N CYS A 229 -5.79 28.38 -4.94
CA CYS A 229 -5.72 29.44 -5.94
C CYS A 229 -6.49 30.72 -5.54
N PHE A 230 -7.53 30.60 -4.75
CA PHE A 230 -8.46 31.70 -4.45
C PHE A 230 -8.68 31.95 -2.96
N ASP A 231 -7.82 31.38 -2.11
CA ASP A 231 -7.84 31.53 -0.65
C ASP A 231 -9.23 31.20 -0.04
N ARG A 232 -9.92 30.22 -0.62
CA ARG A 232 -11.28 29.86 -0.24
C ARG A 232 -11.31 29.11 1.09
N LYS A 233 -12.15 29.56 2.00
CA LYS A 233 -12.46 28.82 3.22
C LYS A 233 -13.38 27.64 2.87
N LEU A 234 -12.82 26.45 2.83
CA LEU A 234 -13.50 25.19 2.54
C LEU A 234 -13.60 24.35 3.82
N PRO A 235 -14.65 23.54 4.01
CA PRO A 235 -14.66 22.54 5.07
C PRO A 235 -13.69 21.38 4.71
N VAL A 236 -13.27 20.59 5.69
CA VAL A 236 -12.71 19.26 5.43
C VAL A 236 -13.78 18.45 4.69
N ALA A 237 -13.40 17.75 3.63
CA ALA A 237 -14.35 17.03 2.80
C ALA A 237 -15.06 15.92 3.60
N THR A 238 -16.38 15.84 3.47
CA THR A 238 -17.22 14.85 4.15
C THR A 238 -17.54 13.64 3.27
N HIS A 239 -17.32 13.79 1.97
CA HIS A 239 -17.62 12.81 0.93
C HIS A 239 -16.38 12.53 0.11
N TRP A 240 -16.24 11.30 -0.39
CA TRP A 240 -15.22 10.94 -1.36
C TRP A 240 -15.49 11.58 -2.74
N GLY A 241 -14.55 11.43 -3.64
CA GLY A 241 -14.58 11.96 -5.01
C GLY A 241 -13.67 13.15 -5.18
N VAL A 242 -13.12 13.29 -6.39
CA VAL A 242 -12.12 14.29 -6.78
C VAL A 242 -12.59 15.72 -6.46
N LYS A 243 -11.79 16.47 -5.72
CA LYS A 243 -12.06 17.87 -5.38
C LYS A 243 -11.31 18.80 -6.33
N HIS A 244 -11.96 19.92 -6.70
CA HIS A 244 -11.41 20.84 -7.69
C HIS A 244 -10.52 21.93 -7.09
N ASP A 245 -10.60 22.17 -5.78
CA ASP A 245 -9.68 23.07 -5.09
C ASP A 245 -8.45 22.27 -4.63
N ILE A 246 -7.38 22.44 -5.39
CA ILE A 246 -6.07 21.77 -5.20
C ILE A 246 -5.03 22.81 -4.81
N LEU A 247 -3.82 22.38 -4.42
CA LEU A 247 -2.71 23.29 -4.13
C LEU A 247 -2.43 24.22 -5.31
N CYS A 248 -2.14 25.49 -5.04
CA CYS A 248 -1.79 26.47 -6.06
C CYS A 248 -0.30 26.37 -6.45
N ALA A 249 0.00 25.72 -7.56
CA ALA A 249 1.37 25.59 -8.04
C ALA A 249 2.01 26.92 -8.51
N GLY A 250 1.20 27.96 -8.66
CA GLY A 250 1.69 29.29 -9.04
C GLY A 250 2.21 30.14 -7.87
N LYS A 251 1.97 29.73 -6.63
CA LYS A 251 2.41 30.48 -5.42
C LYS A 251 3.66 29.84 -4.82
N ASP A 252 4.74 30.61 -4.64
CA ASP A 252 5.96 30.14 -4.01
C ASP A 252 5.73 29.75 -2.53
N SER A 253 4.77 30.41 -1.83
CA SER A 253 4.36 30.05 -0.47
C SER A 253 3.80 28.63 -0.37
N THR A 254 3.13 28.13 -1.41
CA THR A 254 2.64 26.75 -1.45
C THR A 254 3.81 25.76 -1.50
N LEU A 255 4.82 26.04 -2.33
CA LEU A 255 6.02 25.21 -2.38
C LEU A 255 6.78 25.24 -1.04
N GLN A 256 6.87 26.40 -0.38
CA GLN A 256 7.50 26.51 0.95
C GLN A 256 6.73 25.73 2.03
N PHE A 257 5.39 25.71 1.96
CA PHE A 257 4.57 24.86 2.83
C PHE A 257 4.90 23.38 2.60
N VAL A 258 4.91 22.92 1.35
CA VAL A 258 5.22 21.53 1.00
C VAL A 258 6.61 21.14 1.49
N LYS A 259 7.63 21.98 1.24
CA LYS A 259 8.99 21.73 1.75
C LYS A 259 9.02 21.64 3.27
N GLY A 260 8.30 22.53 3.97
CA GLY A 260 8.24 22.49 5.43
C GLY A 260 7.51 21.26 6.00
N VAL A 261 6.56 20.67 5.28
CA VAL A 261 5.96 19.38 5.62
C VAL A 261 6.96 18.25 5.39
N LEU A 262 7.62 18.24 4.24
CA LEU A 262 8.55 17.18 3.84
C LEU A 262 9.81 17.16 4.71
N ASP A 263 10.22 18.29 5.30
CA ASP A 263 11.32 18.33 6.28
C ASP A 263 11.05 17.36 7.44
N GLU A 264 9.84 17.42 8.03
CA GLU A 264 9.48 16.56 9.14
C GLU A 264 9.16 15.10 8.68
N VAL A 265 8.59 14.94 7.48
CA VAL A 265 8.33 13.61 6.90
C VAL A 265 9.62 12.82 6.69
N VAL A 266 10.64 13.42 6.12
CA VAL A 266 11.94 12.75 5.88
C VAL A 266 12.61 12.30 7.17
N GLU A 267 12.48 13.08 8.25
CA GLU A 267 13.03 12.72 9.56
C GLU A 267 12.27 11.54 10.21
N LEU A 268 10.96 11.46 9.96
CA LEU A 268 10.10 10.42 10.54
C LEU A 268 10.19 9.08 9.78
N PHE A 269 10.52 9.11 8.48
CA PHE A 269 10.55 7.95 7.61
C PHE A 269 11.93 7.77 6.95
N PRO A 270 12.87 7.11 7.64
CA PRO A 270 14.28 7.05 7.23
C PRO A 270 14.57 6.07 6.07
N ASP A 271 13.58 5.38 5.51
CA ASP A 271 13.78 4.37 4.47
C ASP A 271 14.14 4.94 3.08
N GLY A 272 14.20 6.27 2.96
CA GLY A 272 14.68 6.96 1.77
C GLY A 272 13.67 7.02 0.61
N TYR A 273 12.38 6.84 0.87
CA TYR A 273 11.29 6.97 -0.10
C TYR A 273 10.19 7.89 0.42
N VAL A 274 9.63 8.71 -0.47
CA VAL A 274 8.38 9.45 -0.24
C VAL A 274 7.52 9.36 -1.50
N HIS A 275 6.26 9.00 -1.34
CA HIS A 275 5.27 9.05 -2.40
C HIS A 275 4.57 10.41 -2.38
N LEU A 276 4.54 11.09 -3.53
CA LEU A 276 4.02 12.45 -3.70
C LEU A 276 2.58 12.49 -4.26
N GLY A 277 1.97 11.33 -4.48
CA GLY A 277 0.68 11.24 -5.16
C GLY A 277 0.78 11.68 -6.63
N GLY A 278 0.11 12.75 -6.98
CA GLY A 278 0.14 13.36 -8.32
C GLY A 278 -1.07 13.04 -9.18
N ASP A 279 -1.97 12.21 -8.67
CA ASP A 279 -3.18 11.79 -9.36
C ASP A 279 -4.35 12.79 -9.20
N GLU A 280 -5.33 12.60 -10.04
CA GLU A 280 -6.66 13.24 -9.96
C GLU A 280 -6.65 14.76 -9.68
N ALA A 281 -5.68 15.50 -10.23
CA ALA A 281 -5.52 16.94 -10.03
C ALA A 281 -6.25 17.78 -11.10
N PRO A 282 -7.50 18.26 -10.89
CA PRO A 282 -8.26 19.02 -11.89
C PRO A 282 -7.66 20.40 -12.15
N LYS A 283 -7.45 20.75 -13.41
CA LYS A 283 -6.74 21.98 -13.82
C LYS A 283 -7.61 23.25 -13.86
N MET A 284 -8.92 23.15 -13.72
CA MET A 284 -9.83 24.28 -13.93
C MET A 284 -9.53 25.46 -13.00
N ARG A 285 -9.13 25.22 -11.74
CA ARG A 285 -8.73 26.32 -10.82
C ARG A 285 -7.45 27.01 -11.30
N TRP A 286 -6.48 26.25 -11.77
CA TRP A 286 -5.22 26.80 -12.28
C TRP A 286 -5.41 27.62 -13.58
N GLN A 287 -6.34 27.21 -14.46
CA GLN A 287 -6.69 27.96 -15.67
C GLN A 287 -7.24 29.37 -15.37
N LEU A 288 -7.91 29.51 -14.24
CA LEU A 288 -8.49 30.79 -13.82
C LEU A 288 -7.56 31.57 -12.87
N CYS A 289 -6.54 30.95 -12.32
CA CYS A 289 -5.68 31.53 -11.29
C CYS A 289 -4.60 32.44 -11.88
N PRO A 290 -4.56 33.74 -11.51
CA PRO A 290 -3.54 34.65 -12.00
C PRO A 290 -2.11 34.21 -11.66
N HIS A 291 -1.89 33.61 -10.50
CA HIS A 291 -0.58 33.11 -10.06
C HIS A 291 -0.12 31.95 -10.93
N CYS A 292 -0.99 30.96 -11.19
CA CYS A 292 -0.66 29.82 -12.05
C CYS A 292 -0.42 30.26 -13.49
N GLN A 293 -1.25 31.13 -14.06
CA GLN A 293 -1.09 31.63 -15.41
C GLN A 293 0.17 32.50 -15.57
N LYS A 294 0.52 33.27 -14.54
CA LYS A 294 1.79 34.03 -14.51
C LYS A 294 2.97 33.07 -14.50
N LYS A 295 2.99 32.05 -13.64
CA LYS A 295 4.06 31.06 -13.53
C LYS A 295 4.25 30.29 -14.85
N ILE A 296 3.15 29.85 -15.50
CA ILE A 296 3.16 29.20 -16.83
C ILE A 296 3.87 30.08 -17.85
N LYS A 297 3.52 31.36 -17.90
CA LYS A 297 4.11 32.31 -18.83
C LYS A 297 5.59 32.58 -18.55
N GLU A 298 5.96 32.79 -17.29
CA GLU A 298 7.35 33.07 -16.85
C GLU A 298 8.28 31.91 -17.17
N LEU A 299 7.79 30.67 -17.02
CA LEU A 299 8.57 29.45 -17.27
C LEU A 299 8.47 28.95 -18.72
N GLY A 300 7.69 29.60 -19.59
CA GLY A 300 7.47 29.17 -20.97
C GLY A 300 6.79 27.81 -21.08
N LEU A 301 5.95 27.45 -20.11
CA LEU A 301 5.21 26.19 -20.10
C LEU A 301 4.02 26.27 -21.07
N LYS A 302 3.65 25.09 -21.60
CA LYS A 302 2.57 25.00 -22.59
C LYS A 302 1.17 25.13 -21.95
N ASP A 303 1.00 24.50 -20.77
CA ASP A 303 -0.31 24.36 -20.13
C ASP A 303 -0.15 23.99 -18.64
N GLU A 304 -1.28 23.80 -17.98
CA GLU A 304 -1.38 23.45 -16.55
C GLU A 304 -0.84 22.04 -16.25
N ASN A 305 -0.80 21.12 -17.22
CA ASN A 305 -0.20 19.81 -17.03
C ASN A 305 1.33 19.94 -16.91
N GLN A 306 1.94 20.79 -17.74
CA GLN A 306 3.37 21.09 -17.60
C GLN A 306 3.66 21.87 -16.31
N LEU A 307 2.73 22.68 -15.82
CA LEU A 307 2.85 23.31 -14.50
C LEU A 307 2.85 22.27 -13.37
N GLN A 308 2.00 21.23 -13.45
CA GLN A 308 2.03 20.14 -12.49
C GLN A 308 3.36 19.38 -12.52
N ALA A 309 3.85 19.03 -13.71
CA ALA A 309 5.13 18.35 -13.84
C ALA A 309 6.30 19.20 -13.31
N HIS A 310 6.25 20.53 -13.52
CA HIS A 310 7.23 21.45 -12.93
C HIS A 310 7.14 21.46 -11.41
N PHE A 311 5.94 21.59 -10.83
CA PHE A 311 5.72 21.60 -9.39
C PHE A 311 6.22 20.30 -8.72
N ILE A 312 5.84 19.13 -9.26
CA ILE A 312 6.32 17.83 -8.78
C ILE A 312 7.85 17.71 -8.97
N GLY A 313 8.38 18.26 -10.07
CA GLY A 313 9.82 18.31 -10.32
C GLY A 313 10.59 19.09 -9.24
N GLU A 314 10.11 20.27 -8.85
CA GLU A 314 10.72 21.07 -7.76
C GLU A 314 10.67 20.35 -6.41
N VAL A 315 9.57 19.66 -6.11
CA VAL A 315 9.41 18.87 -4.88
C VAL A 315 10.33 17.64 -4.91
N LYS A 316 10.41 16.94 -6.04
CA LYS A 316 11.31 15.81 -6.25
C LYS A 316 12.78 16.22 -6.10
N ASP A 317 13.19 17.36 -6.70
CA ASP A 317 14.58 17.84 -6.59
C ASP A 317 14.91 18.17 -5.13
N TYR A 318 13.97 18.76 -4.40
CA TYR A 318 14.12 19.01 -2.96
C TYR A 318 14.31 17.72 -2.14
N LEU A 319 13.54 16.66 -2.42
CA LEU A 319 13.72 15.36 -1.77
C LEU A 319 15.07 14.73 -2.15
N LYS A 320 15.48 14.86 -3.40
CA LYS A 320 16.78 14.34 -3.88
C LYS A 320 17.96 14.98 -3.17
N GLU A 321 17.90 16.29 -2.89
CA GLU A 321 18.91 17.00 -2.07
C GLU A 321 19.03 16.41 -0.67
N LYS A 322 17.96 15.81 -0.15
CA LYS A 322 17.92 15.11 1.15
C LYS A 322 18.24 13.61 1.04
N GLY A 323 18.61 13.12 -0.14
CA GLY A 323 18.91 11.70 -0.38
C GLY A 323 17.67 10.81 -0.47
N VAL A 324 16.48 11.38 -0.70
CA VAL A 324 15.20 10.66 -0.73
C VAL A 324 14.70 10.50 -2.16
N GLN A 325 14.27 9.29 -2.51
CA GLN A 325 13.68 8.94 -3.80
C GLN A 325 12.19 9.26 -3.82
N ALA A 326 11.76 10.12 -4.75
CA ALA A 326 10.36 10.39 -4.99
C ALA A 326 9.67 9.24 -5.76
N ILE A 327 8.44 8.94 -5.39
CA ILE A 327 7.51 8.05 -6.07
C ILE A 327 6.25 8.85 -6.39
N THR A 328 5.58 8.60 -7.53
CA THR A 328 4.30 9.22 -7.89
C THR A 328 3.37 8.20 -8.53
N TRP A 329 2.06 8.50 -8.54
CA TRP A 329 1.14 7.82 -9.46
C TRP A 329 1.47 8.17 -10.90
N ASN A 330 1.15 7.28 -11.84
CA ASN A 330 1.57 7.43 -13.25
C ASN A 330 0.81 8.50 -14.07
N GLU A 331 0.01 9.37 -13.44
CA GLU A 331 -0.70 10.46 -14.14
C GLU A 331 0.20 11.60 -14.62
N ASP A 332 1.39 11.76 -14.07
CA ASP A 332 2.40 12.71 -14.57
C ASP A 332 2.79 12.48 -16.05
N GLU A 333 2.45 11.31 -16.58
CA GLU A 333 2.57 10.95 -17.99
C GLU A 333 1.84 11.92 -18.92
N ILE A 334 0.72 12.51 -18.47
CA ILE A 334 -0.12 13.42 -19.25
C ILE A 334 0.66 14.67 -19.70
N SER A 335 1.64 15.10 -18.89
CA SER A 335 2.46 16.28 -19.22
C SER A 335 3.52 16.03 -20.29
N GLY A 336 3.95 14.78 -20.51
CA GLY A 336 5.08 14.41 -21.37
C GLY A 336 6.44 14.93 -20.90
N LYS A 337 6.52 15.50 -19.68
CA LYS A 337 7.73 16.10 -19.08
C LYS A 337 7.99 15.63 -17.65
N ALA A 338 7.38 14.51 -17.23
CA ALA A 338 7.66 13.94 -15.91
C ALA A 338 9.17 13.65 -15.76
N PRO A 339 9.79 14.01 -14.62
CA PRO A 339 11.20 13.73 -14.38
C PRO A 339 11.50 12.23 -14.49
N ALA A 340 12.52 11.85 -15.26
CA ALA A 340 12.82 10.43 -15.54
C ALA A 340 13.31 9.64 -14.32
N ASP A 341 13.80 10.34 -13.29
CA ASP A 341 14.31 9.77 -12.05
C ASP A 341 13.25 9.59 -10.93
N VAL A 342 11.96 9.82 -11.25
CA VAL A 342 10.83 9.47 -10.36
C VAL A 342 10.38 8.03 -10.65
N THR A 343 10.16 7.22 -9.61
CA THR A 343 9.54 5.90 -9.74
C THR A 343 8.02 6.07 -9.89
N TRP A 344 7.40 5.33 -10.81
CA TRP A 344 5.95 5.35 -10.95
C TRP A 344 5.27 4.16 -10.28
N THR A 345 4.25 4.45 -9.49
CA THR A 345 3.23 3.48 -9.10
C THR A 345 2.11 3.52 -10.14
N VAL A 346 1.98 2.44 -10.90
CA VAL A 346 1.09 2.36 -12.07
C VAL A 346 -0.26 1.82 -11.64
N TRP A 347 -1.29 2.67 -11.61
CA TRP A 347 -2.66 2.30 -11.20
C TRP A 347 -3.64 2.24 -12.37
N ASN A 348 -3.46 3.09 -13.36
CA ASN A 348 -4.32 3.17 -14.54
C ASN A 348 -3.54 2.68 -15.76
N VAL A 349 -3.82 1.46 -16.21
CA VAL A 349 -3.19 0.83 -17.37
C VAL A 349 -4.23 0.72 -18.47
N LEU A 350 -4.18 1.63 -19.42
CA LEU A 350 -4.90 1.48 -20.68
C LEU A 350 -3.96 0.87 -21.71
N GLU A 351 -4.46 -0.01 -22.57
CA GLU A 351 -3.66 -0.71 -23.59
C GLU A 351 -2.86 0.28 -24.48
N LYS A 352 -3.46 1.44 -24.78
CA LYS A 352 -2.80 2.53 -25.53
C LYS A 352 -1.60 3.16 -24.81
N ASP A 353 -1.52 3.04 -23.49
CA ASP A 353 -0.50 3.67 -22.66
C ASP A 353 0.69 2.74 -22.40
N LEU A 354 0.57 1.44 -22.71
CA LEU A 354 1.65 0.46 -22.56
C LEU A 354 2.91 0.86 -23.34
N ASN A 355 2.76 1.37 -24.57
CA ASN A 355 3.91 1.80 -25.38
C ASN A 355 4.66 2.98 -24.75
N LYS A 356 3.95 3.89 -24.09
CA LYS A 356 4.58 5.01 -23.37
C LYS A 356 5.31 4.52 -22.13
N MET A 357 4.70 3.59 -21.37
CA MET A 357 5.37 2.96 -20.22
C MET A 357 6.64 2.23 -20.65
N TYR A 358 6.62 1.51 -21.78
CA TYR A 358 7.83 0.91 -22.36
C TYR A 358 8.90 1.98 -22.67
N ALA A 359 8.51 3.08 -23.32
CA ALA A 359 9.43 4.17 -23.63
C ALA A 359 10.05 4.79 -22.35
N GLU A 360 9.28 4.96 -21.29
CA GLU A 360 9.78 5.46 -20.01
C GLU A 360 10.73 4.46 -19.32
N MET A 361 10.44 3.16 -19.40
CA MET A 361 11.36 2.13 -18.90
C MET A 361 12.69 2.12 -19.67
N GLU A 362 12.65 2.32 -20.99
CA GLU A 362 13.88 2.48 -21.81
C GLU A 362 14.70 3.70 -21.36
N ARG A 363 14.04 4.78 -20.93
CA ARG A 363 14.70 5.96 -20.33
C ARG A 363 15.25 5.72 -18.93
N GLY A 364 15.03 4.53 -18.35
CA GLY A 364 15.53 4.12 -17.04
C GLY A 364 14.53 4.21 -15.89
N ARG A 365 13.28 4.63 -16.15
CA ARG A 365 12.25 4.73 -15.13
C ARG A 365 11.92 3.36 -14.52
N LYS A 366 11.81 3.32 -13.18
CA LYS A 366 11.35 2.15 -12.44
C LYS A 366 9.84 2.20 -12.27
N LEU A 367 9.20 1.03 -12.30
CA LEU A 367 7.75 0.90 -12.16
C LEU A 367 7.38 -0.05 -11.02
N ILE A 368 6.27 0.27 -10.34
CA ILE A 368 5.58 -0.56 -9.36
C ILE A 368 4.16 -0.78 -9.91
N ASN A 369 3.74 -2.03 -10.06
CA ASN A 369 2.40 -2.35 -10.55
C ASN A 369 1.37 -2.26 -9.41
N SER A 370 0.53 -1.26 -9.43
CA SER A 370 -0.65 -1.12 -8.56
C SER A 370 -1.93 -0.97 -9.39
N SER A 371 -2.00 -1.64 -10.56
CA SER A 371 -3.16 -1.57 -11.46
C SER A 371 -4.46 -1.75 -10.70
N SER A 372 -5.42 -0.83 -10.90
CA SER A 372 -6.67 -0.81 -10.12
C SER A 372 -7.43 -2.15 -10.18
N VAL A 373 -7.39 -2.83 -11.31
CA VAL A 373 -7.76 -4.24 -11.43
C VAL A 373 -6.48 -4.96 -11.91
N PRO A 374 -5.93 -5.92 -11.14
CA PRO A 374 -6.54 -6.59 -9.97
C PRO A 374 -6.00 -6.19 -8.59
N ASN A 375 -5.26 -5.08 -8.42
CA ASN A 375 -4.54 -4.82 -7.17
C ASN A 375 -5.30 -3.97 -6.14
N TYR A 376 -6.42 -3.30 -6.53
CA TYR A 376 -7.23 -2.55 -5.56
C TYR A 376 -8.16 -3.49 -4.80
N LEU A 377 -7.83 -3.72 -3.53
CA LEU A 377 -8.58 -4.64 -2.66
C LEU A 377 -9.87 -4.03 -2.09
N ASP A 378 -10.09 -2.72 -2.23
CA ASP A 378 -11.35 -2.06 -1.90
C ASP A 378 -12.44 -2.27 -2.94
N LEU A 379 -12.08 -2.61 -4.17
CA LEU A 379 -13.05 -2.95 -5.22
C LEU A 379 -13.88 -4.18 -4.81
N THR A 380 -15.17 -4.15 -5.14
CA THR A 380 -16.05 -5.28 -4.83
C THR A 380 -15.52 -6.58 -5.43
N TYR A 381 -15.80 -7.69 -4.79
CA TYR A 381 -15.38 -9.02 -5.28
C TYR A 381 -15.93 -9.37 -6.67
N ASN A 382 -16.99 -8.71 -7.11
CA ASN A 382 -17.48 -8.85 -8.47
C ASN A 382 -16.58 -8.13 -9.50
N LYS A 383 -16.04 -6.97 -9.14
CA LYS A 383 -15.17 -6.19 -10.04
C LYS A 383 -13.73 -6.71 -10.00
N ASN A 384 -13.32 -7.25 -8.84
CA ASN A 384 -11.98 -7.77 -8.59
C ASN A 384 -12.07 -9.11 -7.84
N PRO A 385 -12.45 -10.22 -8.54
CA PRO A 385 -12.59 -11.53 -7.92
C PRO A 385 -11.23 -12.12 -7.51
N LEU A 386 -11.26 -13.04 -6.54
CA LEU A 386 -10.08 -13.71 -6.02
C LEU A 386 -9.23 -14.37 -7.12
N LYS A 387 -9.89 -14.97 -8.12
CA LYS A 387 -9.21 -15.63 -9.23
C LYS A 387 -8.38 -14.65 -10.06
N ASP A 388 -8.89 -13.44 -10.31
CA ASP A 388 -8.20 -12.42 -11.11
C ASP A 388 -6.99 -11.87 -10.36
N VAL A 389 -7.13 -11.63 -9.04
CA VAL A 389 -5.98 -11.26 -8.18
C VAL A 389 -4.89 -12.34 -8.20
N TYR A 390 -5.28 -13.62 -8.15
CA TYR A 390 -4.34 -14.74 -8.18
C TYR A 390 -3.63 -14.89 -9.53
N SER A 391 -4.38 -14.74 -10.62
CA SER A 391 -3.91 -15.03 -11.98
C SER A 391 -3.25 -13.85 -12.68
N GLN A 392 -3.09 -12.71 -11.98
CA GLN A 392 -2.56 -11.50 -12.57
C GLN A 392 -1.14 -11.65 -13.10
N PRO A 393 -0.81 -11.02 -14.24
CA PRO A 393 0.57 -10.78 -14.61
C PRO A 393 1.10 -9.61 -13.78
N VAL A 394 2.05 -9.87 -12.87
CA VAL A 394 2.70 -8.81 -12.09
C VAL A 394 3.56 -7.93 -12.99
N ASP A 395 4.28 -8.55 -13.91
CA ASP A 395 5.07 -7.86 -14.92
C ASP A 395 4.20 -7.42 -16.10
N ILE A 396 3.61 -6.25 -15.96
CA ILE A 396 2.73 -5.66 -16.98
C ILE A 396 3.47 -5.22 -18.25
N CYS A 397 4.79 -5.05 -18.17
CA CYS A 397 5.61 -4.53 -19.26
C CYS A 397 6.55 -5.57 -19.88
N LYS A 398 6.58 -6.82 -19.40
CA LYS A 398 7.46 -7.90 -19.90
C LYS A 398 8.96 -7.54 -19.91
N LYS A 399 9.38 -6.58 -19.09
CA LYS A 399 10.77 -6.10 -18.93
C LYS A 399 11.15 -6.11 -17.45
N HIS A 400 11.45 -7.28 -16.92
CA HIS A 400 11.63 -7.56 -15.50
C HIS A 400 12.61 -6.62 -14.78
N GLU A 401 13.70 -6.22 -15.41
CA GLU A 401 14.76 -5.42 -14.78
C GLU A 401 14.34 -4.01 -14.31
N LYS A 402 13.29 -3.43 -14.91
CA LYS A 402 12.75 -2.12 -14.54
C LYS A 402 11.46 -2.22 -13.73
N MET A 403 10.83 -3.38 -13.71
CA MET A 403 9.68 -3.68 -12.87
C MET A 403 10.17 -4.09 -11.48
N LEU A 404 9.98 -3.22 -10.49
CA LEU A 404 10.37 -3.50 -9.11
C LEU A 404 9.51 -4.61 -8.49
N GLY A 405 8.24 -4.68 -8.87
CA GLY A 405 7.24 -5.60 -8.36
C GLY A 405 5.85 -5.00 -8.40
N ALA A 406 5.03 -5.34 -7.41
CA ALA A 406 3.68 -4.82 -7.33
C ALA A 406 3.28 -4.42 -5.91
N GLU A 407 2.15 -3.71 -5.85
CA GLU A 407 1.53 -3.25 -4.63
C GLU A 407 0.03 -3.50 -4.67
N ALA A 408 -0.51 -4.08 -3.60
CA ALA A 408 -1.94 -4.19 -3.38
C ALA A 408 -2.42 -2.98 -2.58
N SER A 409 -3.46 -2.30 -3.04
CA SER A 409 -3.96 -1.08 -2.40
C SER A 409 -5.30 -1.32 -1.72
N LEU A 410 -5.43 -0.85 -0.49
CA LEU A 410 -6.69 -0.82 0.24
C LEU A 410 -7.12 0.63 0.47
N TRP A 411 -7.84 1.18 -0.51
CA TRP A 411 -8.52 2.47 -0.35
C TRP A 411 -9.69 2.35 0.61
N THR A 412 -9.98 3.43 1.34
CA THR A 412 -10.98 3.34 2.42
C THR A 412 -12.25 4.14 2.19
N GLU A 413 -12.48 4.75 1.01
CA GLU A 413 -13.72 5.48 0.71
C GLU A 413 -14.98 4.65 0.98
N GLN A 414 -14.93 3.36 0.66
CA GLN A 414 -16.03 2.40 0.82
C GLN A 414 -15.76 1.40 1.98
N THR A 415 -14.75 1.72 2.83
CA THR A 415 -14.25 0.81 3.86
C THR A 415 -14.23 1.50 5.24
N PRO A 416 -15.40 1.89 5.78
CA PRO A 416 -15.49 2.72 6.97
C PRO A 416 -15.21 1.98 8.29
N THR A 417 -14.94 0.68 8.26
CA THR A 417 -14.74 -0.13 9.49
C THR A 417 -13.63 -1.17 9.30
N ILE A 418 -12.93 -1.49 10.38
CA ILE A 418 -11.92 -2.56 10.43
C ILE A 418 -12.47 -3.89 9.92
N LYS A 419 -13.70 -4.23 10.32
CA LYS A 419 -14.38 -5.44 9.85
C LYS A 419 -14.53 -5.46 8.32
N ARG A 420 -14.85 -4.30 7.71
CA ARG A 420 -14.95 -4.16 6.26
C ARG A 420 -13.57 -4.24 5.63
N ALA A 421 -12.56 -3.58 6.19
CA ALA A 421 -11.18 -3.63 5.73
C ALA A 421 -10.67 -5.07 5.65
N HIS A 422 -10.79 -5.85 6.71
CA HIS A 422 -10.40 -7.27 6.71
C HIS A 422 -11.22 -8.11 5.72
N PHE A 423 -12.53 -7.88 5.64
CA PHE A 423 -13.38 -8.57 4.66
C PHE A 423 -12.96 -8.29 3.22
N MET A 424 -12.57 -7.07 2.90
CA MET A 424 -12.13 -6.68 1.56
C MET A 424 -10.71 -7.18 1.26
N THR A 425 -9.84 -7.25 2.26
CA THR A 425 -8.45 -7.68 2.12
C THR A 425 -8.35 -9.21 1.95
N PHE A 426 -9.08 -10.00 2.73
CA PHE A 426 -8.91 -11.46 2.76
C PHE A 426 -10.05 -12.22 2.09
N PRO A 427 -9.72 -13.24 1.26
CA PRO A 427 -8.40 -13.88 1.07
C PRO A 427 -7.53 -13.29 -0.05
N ARG A 428 -7.90 -12.16 -0.67
CA ARG A 428 -7.20 -11.59 -1.83
C ARG A 428 -5.74 -11.23 -1.56
N LEU A 429 -5.40 -10.77 -0.35
CA LEU A 429 -4.00 -10.48 -0.01
C LEU A 429 -3.10 -11.73 -0.09
N GLY A 430 -3.63 -12.91 0.28
CA GLY A 430 -2.90 -14.18 0.10
C GLY A 430 -2.69 -14.53 -1.38
N ALA A 431 -3.67 -14.27 -2.22
CA ALA A 431 -3.58 -14.45 -3.67
C ALA A 431 -2.57 -13.49 -4.32
N PHE A 432 -2.60 -12.23 -3.91
CA PHE A 432 -1.64 -11.21 -4.32
C PHE A 432 -0.20 -11.59 -3.88
N ALA A 433 -0.04 -11.99 -2.62
CA ALA A 433 1.26 -12.40 -2.10
C ALA A 433 1.88 -13.54 -2.92
N GLU A 434 1.07 -14.54 -3.31
CA GLU A 434 1.55 -15.63 -4.16
C GLU A 434 1.89 -15.15 -5.58
N ALA A 435 1.19 -14.14 -6.09
CA ALA A 435 1.52 -13.56 -7.39
C ALA A 435 2.87 -12.84 -7.40
N VAL A 436 3.23 -12.13 -6.32
CA VAL A 436 4.49 -11.36 -6.25
C VAL A 436 5.68 -12.15 -5.71
N TRP A 437 5.41 -13.23 -4.98
CA TRP A 437 6.45 -14.08 -4.37
C TRP A 437 6.84 -15.26 -5.24
N SER A 438 5.83 -16.03 -5.69
CA SER A 438 6.04 -17.34 -6.33
C SER A 438 6.29 -17.22 -7.83
N ASP A 439 6.99 -18.19 -8.40
CA ASP A 439 7.19 -18.28 -9.85
C ASP A 439 5.85 -18.52 -10.57
N ASP A 440 5.61 -17.81 -11.69
CA ASP A 440 4.38 -17.95 -12.49
C ASP A 440 4.10 -19.38 -12.91
N MET A 441 5.14 -20.13 -13.29
CA MET A 441 5.02 -21.53 -13.75
C MET A 441 4.65 -22.50 -12.62
N SER A 442 4.92 -22.11 -11.36
CA SER A 442 4.61 -22.92 -10.19
C SER A 442 3.22 -22.66 -9.62
N ARG A 443 2.57 -21.54 -10.00
CA ARG A 443 1.26 -21.14 -9.47
C ARG A 443 0.16 -22.01 -10.03
N ASN A 444 -0.72 -22.50 -9.15
CA ASN A 444 -1.91 -23.29 -9.49
C ASN A 444 -3.06 -22.85 -8.60
N TYR A 445 -4.13 -22.34 -9.22
CA TYR A 445 -5.26 -21.77 -8.49
C TYR A 445 -6.02 -22.81 -7.66
N ASP A 446 -6.20 -24.04 -8.15
CA ASP A 446 -6.90 -25.10 -7.42
C ASP A 446 -6.10 -25.54 -6.18
N GLU A 447 -4.77 -25.63 -6.30
CA GLU A 447 -3.89 -25.85 -5.15
C GLU A 447 -3.94 -24.69 -4.14
N PHE A 448 -4.03 -23.45 -4.62
CA PHE A 448 -4.23 -22.29 -3.76
C PHE A 448 -5.56 -22.39 -3.00
N LEU A 449 -6.63 -22.71 -3.68
CA LEU A 449 -7.95 -22.90 -3.06
C LEU A 449 -7.96 -24.02 -2.01
N ALA A 450 -7.23 -25.11 -2.25
CA ALA A 450 -7.12 -26.21 -1.30
C ALA A 450 -6.39 -25.83 0.00
N ARG A 451 -5.53 -24.77 -0.02
CA ARG A 451 -4.83 -24.24 1.14
C ARG A 451 -5.65 -23.20 1.94
N ILE A 452 -6.72 -22.64 1.38
CA ILE A 452 -7.54 -21.60 2.02
C ILE A 452 -8.07 -21.99 3.40
N PRO A 453 -8.56 -23.22 3.67
CA PRO A 453 -9.05 -23.55 5.01
C PRO A 453 -7.99 -23.42 6.11
N ALA A 454 -6.76 -23.85 5.87
CA ALA A 454 -5.64 -23.67 6.81
C ALA A 454 -5.25 -22.19 6.94
N TYR A 455 -5.26 -21.47 5.84
CA TYR A 455 -4.99 -20.03 5.80
C TYR A 455 -6.04 -19.22 6.58
N GLU A 456 -7.33 -19.49 6.44
CA GLU A 456 -8.40 -18.83 7.22
C GLU A 456 -8.24 -19.05 8.73
N LYS A 457 -7.85 -20.28 9.13
CA LYS A 457 -7.53 -20.58 10.53
C LYS A 457 -6.38 -19.73 11.06
N LEU A 458 -5.32 -19.60 10.26
CA LEU A 458 -4.16 -18.78 10.59
C LEU A 458 -4.53 -17.28 10.67
N LEU A 459 -5.27 -16.75 9.70
CA LEU A 459 -5.76 -15.37 9.70
C LEU A 459 -6.57 -15.06 10.98
N LYS A 460 -7.46 -15.97 11.36
CA LYS A 460 -8.27 -15.82 12.58
C LYS A 460 -7.39 -15.78 13.84
N SER A 461 -6.39 -16.65 13.93
CA SER A 461 -5.43 -16.64 15.06
C SER A 461 -4.57 -15.37 15.08
N ALA A 462 -4.28 -14.77 13.92
CA ALA A 462 -3.58 -13.49 13.78
C ALA A 462 -4.48 -12.26 13.98
N GLY A 463 -5.75 -12.45 14.35
CA GLY A 463 -6.66 -11.36 14.70
C GLY A 463 -7.52 -10.82 13.55
N ALA A 464 -7.61 -11.51 12.41
CA ALA A 464 -8.56 -11.11 11.37
C ALA A 464 -10.01 -11.25 11.86
N VAL A 465 -10.73 -10.14 11.89
CA VAL A 465 -12.10 -10.07 12.43
C VAL A 465 -13.12 -10.68 11.48
N LYS A 466 -12.88 -10.57 10.17
CA LYS A 466 -13.78 -11.04 9.12
C LYS A 466 -13.01 -11.34 7.84
N THR A 467 -13.25 -12.50 7.24
CA THR A 467 -12.73 -12.86 5.90
C THR A 467 -13.90 -13.14 4.96
N ALA A 468 -13.71 -12.99 3.66
CA ALA A 468 -14.68 -13.45 2.68
C ALA A 468 -14.47 -14.94 2.40
N SER A 469 -15.56 -15.71 2.34
CA SER A 469 -15.48 -17.11 1.89
C SER A 469 -15.07 -17.18 0.41
N VAL A 470 -14.48 -18.28 -0.03
CA VAL A 470 -14.10 -18.51 -1.43
C VAL A 470 -15.27 -18.26 -2.40
N LYS A 471 -16.48 -18.71 -2.03
CA LYS A 471 -17.70 -18.47 -2.83
C LYS A 471 -18.02 -16.98 -2.94
N ARG A 472 -17.88 -16.20 -1.85
CA ARG A 472 -18.11 -14.75 -1.86
C ARG A 472 -16.99 -14.00 -2.61
N ALA A 473 -15.78 -14.50 -2.54
CA ALA A 473 -14.61 -13.92 -3.20
C ALA A 473 -14.57 -14.21 -4.72
N ASN A 474 -15.41 -15.12 -5.22
CA ASN A 474 -15.61 -15.42 -6.65
C ASN A 474 -17.13 -15.39 -6.98
N PRO A 475 -17.79 -14.23 -6.93
CA PRO A 475 -19.23 -14.15 -7.19
C PRO A 475 -19.54 -14.46 -8.65
N GLY A 476 -20.64 -15.19 -8.91
CA GLY A 476 -21.14 -15.38 -10.26
C GLY A 476 -21.64 -14.05 -10.87
N LYS A 477 -21.63 -13.95 -12.20
CA LYS A 477 -21.94 -12.72 -12.98
C LYS A 477 -23.24 -11.99 -12.59
N ILE A 478 -24.27 -12.72 -12.15
CA ILE A 478 -25.61 -12.16 -11.85
C ILE A 478 -25.60 -11.38 -10.51
N PHE A 479 -24.92 -11.88 -9.48
CA PHE A 479 -24.89 -11.25 -8.15
C PHE A 479 -24.09 -9.92 -8.13
N GLY A 480 -23.11 -9.83 -9.01
CA GLY A 480 -22.25 -8.67 -9.12
C GLY A 480 -22.87 -7.45 -9.77
N ALA A 481 -23.80 -7.65 -10.70
CA ALA A 481 -24.51 -6.56 -11.36
C ALA A 481 -25.32 -5.71 -10.35
N PHE A 482 -25.90 -6.34 -9.33
CA PHE A 482 -26.67 -5.65 -8.28
C PHE A 482 -25.80 -4.81 -7.34
N GLU A 483 -24.62 -5.29 -6.92
CA GLU A 483 -23.69 -4.52 -6.10
C GLU A 483 -23.15 -3.28 -6.84
N GLN A 484 -22.88 -3.42 -8.12
CA GLN A 484 -22.33 -2.36 -8.96
C GLN A 484 -23.35 -1.25 -9.26
N LEU A 485 -24.63 -1.57 -9.39
CA LEU A 485 -25.71 -0.61 -9.60
C LEU A 485 -25.96 0.25 -8.35
N TRP A 486 -25.88 -0.35 -7.15
CA TRP A 486 -26.20 0.35 -5.91
C TRP A 486 -25.07 1.30 -5.47
N PHE A 487 -23.80 0.89 -5.57
CA PHE A 487 -22.68 1.67 -5.06
C PHE A 487 -22.19 2.78 -6.00
N ASN A 488 -22.16 2.55 -7.32
CA ASN A 488 -21.49 3.48 -8.23
C ASN A 488 -22.39 4.56 -8.82
N LYS A 489 -23.67 4.30 -9.10
CA LYS A 489 -24.48 5.28 -9.84
C LYS A 489 -25.05 6.41 -9.00
N VAL A 490 -25.52 6.13 -7.80
CA VAL A 490 -26.15 7.17 -6.96
C VAL A 490 -25.13 8.15 -6.40
N GLN A 491 -23.96 7.69 -5.99
CA GLN A 491 -22.92 8.55 -5.42
C GLN A 491 -22.17 9.38 -6.47
N LEU A 492 -21.81 8.78 -7.62
CA LEU A 492 -21.15 9.49 -8.73
C LEU A 492 -21.99 10.65 -9.28
N CYS A 493 -23.31 10.46 -9.44
CA CYS A 493 -24.20 11.52 -9.92
C CYS A 493 -24.29 12.69 -8.93
N TRP A 494 -24.31 12.42 -7.62
CA TRP A 494 -24.38 13.45 -6.60
C TRP A 494 -23.11 14.28 -6.51
N HIS A 495 -21.93 13.66 -6.61
CA HIS A 495 -20.64 14.35 -6.61
C HIS A 495 -20.44 15.19 -7.87
N GLY A 496 -20.76 14.63 -9.04
CA GLY A 496 -20.67 15.36 -10.31
C GLY A 496 -21.50 16.64 -10.28
N LEU A 497 -22.72 16.58 -9.73
CA LEU A 497 -23.59 17.76 -9.62
C LEU A 497 -23.04 18.83 -8.66
N HIS A 498 -22.48 18.43 -7.50
CA HIS A 498 -21.85 19.36 -6.56
C HIS A 498 -20.64 20.08 -7.17
N ASN A 499 -19.78 19.35 -7.84
CA ASN A 499 -18.63 19.92 -8.53
C ASN A 499 -19.04 20.89 -9.64
N LEU A 500 -20.05 20.54 -10.45
CA LEU A 500 -20.57 21.43 -11.50
C LEU A 500 -21.12 22.74 -10.95
N ILE A 501 -21.87 22.70 -9.83
CA ILE A 501 -22.40 23.88 -9.17
C ILE A 501 -21.27 24.75 -8.61
N ASP A 502 -20.28 24.16 -7.97
CA ASP A 502 -19.14 24.90 -7.41
C ASP A 502 -18.27 25.50 -8.51
N ASP A 503 -18.04 24.79 -9.59
CA ASP A 503 -17.32 25.29 -10.76
C ASP A 503 -18.02 26.48 -11.41
N ALA A 504 -19.34 26.42 -11.54
CA ALA A 504 -20.12 27.53 -12.07
C ALA A 504 -19.98 28.78 -11.19
N LYS A 505 -20.01 28.63 -9.86
CA LYS A 505 -19.79 29.73 -8.90
C LYS A 505 -18.39 30.32 -9.03
N VAL A 506 -17.35 29.48 -9.13
CA VAL A 506 -15.97 29.94 -9.29
C VAL A 506 -15.76 30.63 -10.63
N LYS A 507 -16.27 30.07 -11.73
CA LYS A 507 -16.20 30.69 -13.06
C LYS A 507 -16.92 32.04 -13.09
N SER A 508 -18.10 32.14 -12.44
CA SER A 508 -18.84 33.42 -12.32
C SER A 508 -18.07 34.49 -11.56
N LYS A 509 -17.35 34.11 -10.50
CA LYS A 509 -16.65 35.05 -9.63
C LYS A 509 -15.25 35.42 -10.15
N TYR A 510 -14.52 34.48 -10.72
CA TYR A 510 -13.10 34.63 -11.08
C TYR A 510 -12.83 34.51 -12.58
N GLY A 511 -13.78 34.02 -13.39
CA GLY A 511 -13.66 33.97 -14.83
C GLY A 511 -13.59 35.39 -15.42
N LYS A 512 -12.62 35.64 -16.29
CA LYS A 512 -12.59 36.92 -17.02
C LYS A 512 -13.87 37.03 -17.84
N LYS A 513 -14.65 38.13 -17.66
CA LYS A 513 -15.64 38.53 -18.66
C LYS A 513 -14.85 38.81 -19.96
N LYS A 514 -15.10 38.00 -20.99
CA LYS A 514 -14.60 38.29 -22.34
C LYS A 514 -15.19 39.57 -22.85
#